data_fea5ebfa23028635a94522c1e07af36b
#
_entry.id   fea5ebfa23028635a94522c1e07af36b
#
_cell.length_a   1.000
_cell.length_b   1.000
_cell.length_c   1.000
_cell.angle_alpha   90.00
_cell.angle_beta   90.00
_cell.angle_gamma   90.00
#
_symmetry.space_group_name_H-M   'P 1'
#
loop_
_entity.id
_entity.type
_entity.pdbx_description
1 polymer ?
#
loop_
_entity_poly.entity_id
_entity_poly.type
_entity_poly.pdbx_seq_one_letter_code
_entity_poly.pdbx_strand_id
1 'polypeptide(L)'
;MTAEHTFLIADNQFITQVGLRWLIRQTYTDALIHEVADKRALLAVLSEGKTSVVILDYTLCDFREVEELLVINKRYPAVHWILFSAELGEPLIRRLSIEPAFSLLLKESSAEEIRAALAAALSGKPFHCHAIESLLSCHPQPKEEVALTPTEREVLRLIASGKSVKEIAALRNSSVHTIITHKKNLFRKLEVNNIYEATKYALKAGMIELVEYYI
;
A
#
# COMPACT_ATOMS: atom_id res chain seq x y z
N MET A 1 6.70 -2.88 38.65
CA MET A 1 7.25 -1.89 37.72
C MET A 1 6.45 -2.02 36.43
N THR A 2 5.55 -1.08 36.15
CA THR A 2 4.85 -1.03 34.87
C THR A 2 5.88 -0.72 33.79
N ALA A 3 5.97 -1.57 32.75
CA ALA A 3 6.87 -1.32 31.65
C ALA A 3 6.49 0.03 31.02
N GLU A 4 7.45 0.94 30.95
CA GLU A 4 7.28 2.26 30.33
C GLU A 4 7.18 2.08 28.83
N HIS A 5 5.95 2.20 28.29
CA HIS A 5 5.72 2.05 26.87
C HIS A 5 6.07 3.34 26.13
N THR A 6 6.88 3.25 25.10
CA THR A 6 7.26 4.39 24.27
C THR A 6 6.62 4.27 22.89
N PHE A 7 5.77 5.22 22.54
CA PHE A 7 5.11 5.33 21.24
C PHE A 7 5.77 6.42 20.41
N LEU A 8 5.89 6.17 19.11
CA LEU A 8 6.37 7.15 18.15
C LEU A 8 5.30 7.35 17.08
N ILE A 9 4.72 8.53 17.02
CA ILE A 9 3.73 8.92 16.01
C ILE A 9 4.45 9.62 14.87
N ALA A 10 4.50 9.00 13.72
CA ALA A 10 5.08 9.51 12.49
C ALA A 10 3.96 9.91 11.51
N ASP A 11 3.44 11.10 11.68
CA ASP A 11 2.35 11.69 10.91
C ASP A 11 2.54 13.21 10.86
N ASN A 12 2.20 13.87 9.77
CA ASN A 12 2.28 15.33 9.65
C ASN A 12 0.93 16.04 9.85
N GLN A 13 -0.15 15.29 10.07
CA GLN A 13 -1.49 15.83 10.28
C GLN A 13 -1.75 16.08 11.75
N PHE A 14 -1.86 17.35 12.12
CA PHE A 14 -2.06 17.78 13.51
C PHE A 14 -3.23 17.08 14.22
N ILE A 15 -4.38 16.97 13.57
CA ILE A 15 -5.59 16.33 14.17
C ILE A 15 -5.34 14.85 14.43
N THR A 16 -4.66 14.15 13.51
CA THR A 16 -4.30 12.74 13.71
C THR A 16 -3.37 12.56 14.89
N GLN A 17 -2.33 13.39 15.01
CA GLN A 17 -1.41 13.35 16.16
C GLN A 17 -2.14 13.60 17.49
N VAL A 18 -3.00 14.62 17.53
CA VAL A 18 -3.79 14.94 18.74
C VAL A 18 -4.73 13.78 19.12
N GLY A 19 -5.43 13.21 18.12
CA GLY A 19 -6.34 12.09 18.34
C GLY A 19 -5.62 10.83 18.84
N LEU A 20 -4.52 10.44 18.20
CA LEU A 20 -3.72 9.30 18.61
C LEU A 20 -3.12 9.48 20.01
N ARG A 21 -2.54 10.64 20.30
CA ARG A 21 -2.02 10.97 21.63
C ARG A 21 -3.10 10.87 22.70
N TRP A 22 -4.29 11.39 22.42
CA TRP A 22 -5.43 11.29 23.33
C TRP A 22 -5.82 9.83 23.58
N LEU A 23 -5.99 9.03 22.53
CA LEU A 23 -6.33 7.61 22.64
C LEU A 23 -5.27 6.81 23.41
N ILE A 24 -3.98 7.05 23.14
CA ILE A 24 -2.89 6.38 23.85
C ILE A 24 -2.95 6.71 25.34
N ARG A 25 -3.08 7.98 25.70
CA ARG A 25 -3.09 8.40 27.10
C ARG A 25 -4.31 7.94 27.89
N GLN A 26 -5.44 7.69 27.22
CA GLN A 26 -6.62 7.12 27.88
C GLN A 26 -6.38 5.69 28.38
N THR A 27 -5.50 4.94 27.73
CA THR A 27 -5.24 3.52 28.05
C THR A 27 -3.89 3.35 28.76
N TYR A 28 -2.89 4.14 28.38
CA TYR A 28 -1.51 4.07 28.87
C TYR A 28 -1.08 5.44 29.42
N THR A 29 -1.50 5.74 30.64
CA THR A 29 -1.32 7.07 31.29
C THR A 29 0.14 7.51 31.38
N ASP A 30 1.05 6.57 31.62
CA ASP A 30 2.49 6.81 31.82
C ASP A 30 3.31 6.61 30.53
N ALA A 31 2.64 6.48 29.36
CA ALA A 31 3.31 6.28 28.09
C ALA A 31 4.13 7.51 27.67
N LEU A 32 5.35 7.29 27.23
CA LEU A 32 6.14 8.28 26.50
C LEU A 32 5.67 8.33 25.04
N ILE A 33 5.40 9.54 24.56
CA ILE A 33 4.93 9.74 23.19
C ILE A 33 5.84 10.75 22.50
N HIS A 34 6.48 10.30 21.41
CA HIS A 34 7.23 11.14 20.49
C HIS A 34 6.40 11.39 19.23
N GLU A 35 6.50 12.57 18.67
CA GLU A 35 5.81 12.96 17.44
C GLU A 35 6.84 13.45 16.43
N VAL A 36 6.79 12.93 15.21
CA VAL A 36 7.68 13.30 14.10
C VAL A 36 6.89 13.45 12.80
N ALA A 37 7.34 14.31 11.93
CA ALA A 37 6.65 14.64 10.70
C ALA A 37 7.36 14.11 9.43
N ASP A 38 8.55 13.54 9.58
CA ASP A 38 9.34 13.04 8.46
C ASP A 38 10.17 11.82 8.83
N LYS A 39 10.66 11.13 7.81
CA LYS A 39 11.47 9.92 7.93
C LYS A 39 12.81 10.14 8.64
N ARG A 40 13.43 11.31 8.48
CA ARG A 40 14.71 11.60 9.12
C ARG A 40 14.55 11.68 10.65
N ALA A 41 13.52 12.38 11.09
CA ALA A 41 13.18 12.49 12.51
C ALA A 41 12.76 11.12 13.08
N LEU A 42 11.98 10.33 12.33
CA LEU A 42 11.62 8.95 12.68
C LEU A 42 12.88 8.11 12.97
N LEU A 43 13.84 8.10 12.04
CA LEU A 43 15.08 7.32 12.20
C LEU A 43 15.94 7.82 13.36
N ALA A 44 15.97 9.13 13.62
CA ALA A 44 16.69 9.70 14.75
C ALA A 44 16.13 9.17 16.10
N VAL A 45 14.81 9.21 16.30
CA VAL A 45 14.16 8.69 17.51
C VAL A 45 14.33 7.18 17.64
N LEU A 46 14.20 6.42 16.55
CA LEU A 46 14.43 4.97 16.56
C LEU A 46 15.86 4.61 16.99
N SER A 47 16.84 5.44 16.64
CA SER A 47 18.25 5.19 17.01
C SER A 47 18.51 5.29 18.51
N GLU A 48 17.62 5.91 19.29
CA GLU A 48 17.69 5.96 20.76
C GLU A 48 17.37 4.60 21.42
N GLY A 49 16.75 3.68 20.66
CA GLY A 49 16.52 2.29 21.08
C GLY A 49 15.44 2.10 22.16
N LYS A 50 14.60 3.11 22.39
CA LYS A 50 13.56 3.09 23.44
C LYS A 50 12.14 2.89 22.91
N THR A 51 11.94 3.02 21.60
CA THR A 51 10.62 2.95 20.97
C THR A 51 10.06 1.53 21.01
N SER A 52 8.85 1.36 21.52
CA SER A 52 8.12 0.08 21.53
C SER A 52 7.21 -0.07 20.33
N VAL A 53 6.48 1.01 19.98
CA VAL A 53 5.50 1.01 18.89
C VAL A 53 5.68 2.25 18.04
N VAL A 54 5.69 2.08 16.72
CA VAL A 54 5.63 3.18 15.74
C VAL A 54 4.25 3.18 15.09
N ILE A 55 3.57 4.32 15.12
CA ILE A 55 2.35 4.56 14.36
C ILE A 55 2.74 5.45 13.18
N LEU A 56 2.65 4.89 11.97
CA LEU A 56 3.22 5.49 10.77
C LEU A 56 2.14 5.78 9.74
N ASP A 57 2.01 7.04 9.31
CA ASP A 57 1.36 7.32 8.03
C ASP A 57 2.36 7.09 6.90
N TYR A 58 2.20 5.94 6.23
CA TYR A 58 3.08 5.53 5.14
C TYR A 58 3.03 6.50 3.95
N THR A 59 1.89 7.13 3.71
CA THR A 59 1.70 8.06 2.58
C THR A 59 2.37 9.41 2.77
N LEU A 60 2.64 9.79 4.03
CA LEU A 60 3.24 11.08 4.39
C LEU A 60 4.75 10.99 4.67
N CYS A 61 5.26 9.78 4.90
CA CYS A 61 6.69 9.54 5.01
C CYS A 61 7.24 9.14 3.64
N ASP A 62 8.31 9.78 3.21
CA ASP A 62 8.96 9.59 1.90
C ASP A 62 9.66 8.22 1.80
N PHE A 63 8.84 7.15 1.86
CA PHE A 63 9.28 5.79 1.56
C PHE A 63 9.08 5.54 0.07
N ARG A 64 10.16 5.21 -0.63
CA ARG A 64 10.11 4.93 -2.06
C ARG A 64 9.48 3.57 -2.35
N GLU A 65 9.81 2.57 -1.52
CA GLU A 65 9.38 1.18 -1.66
C GLU A 65 9.13 0.55 -0.28
N VAL A 66 8.30 -0.47 -0.22
CA VAL A 66 7.99 -1.22 1.00
C VAL A 66 9.24 -1.90 1.57
N GLU A 67 10.17 -2.29 0.72
CA GLU A 67 11.44 -2.92 1.08
C GLU A 67 12.27 -2.05 2.01
N GLU A 68 12.20 -0.73 1.85
CA GLU A 68 12.89 0.21 2.73
C GLU A 68 12.35 0.13 4.16
N LEU A 69 11.03 0.06 4.34
CA LEU A 69 10.41 -0.12 5.64
C LEU A 69 10.78 -1.47 6.26
N LEU A 70 10.83 -2.54 5.46
CA LEU A 70 11.25 -3.87 5.92
C LEU A 70 12.72 -3.89 6.34
N VAL A 71 13.60 -3.15 5.67
CA VAL A 71 15.02 -3.00 6.08
C VAL A 71 15.10 -2.27 7.43
N ILE A 72 14.30 -1.22 7.63
CA ILE A 72 14.25 -0.52 8.92
C ILE A 72 13.71 -1.44 10.02
N ASN A 73 12.65 -2.19 9.75
CA ASN A 73 12.12 -3.18 10.71
C ASN A 73 13.18 -4.22 11.12
N LYS A 74 13.95 -4.74 10.18
CA LYS A 74 15.06 -5.67 10.48
C LYS A 74 16.14 -5.04 11.36
N ARG A 75 16.38 -3.74 11.23
CA ARG A 75 17.34 -3.01 12.06
C ARG A 75 16.82 -2.78 13.48
N TYR A 76 15.50 -2.68 13.66
CA TYR A 76 14.84 -2.44 14.93
C TYR A 76 13.80 -3.51 15.23
N PRO A 77 14.22 -4.78 15.44
CA PRO A 77 13.31 -5.94 15.50
C PRO A 77 12.40 -5.95 16.74
N ALA A 78 12.69 -5.15 17.76
CA ALA A 78 11.85 -5.02 18.95
C ALA A 78 10.68 -4.02 18.76
N VAL A 79 10.66 -3.27 17.65
CA VAL A 79 9.64 -2.28 17.35
C VAL A 79 8.48 -2.92 16.62
N HIS A 80 7.27 -2.67 17.10
CA HIS A 80 6.06 -3.02 16.35
C HIS A 80 5.56 -1.81 15.55
N TRP A 81 5.12 -2.05 14.33
CA TRP A 81 4.70 -1.02 13.38
C TRP A 81 3.19 -1.05 13.18
N ILE A 82 2.53 0.07 13.36
CA ILE A 82 1.13 0.27 13.00
C ILE A 82 1.10 1.22 11.81
N LEU A 83 0.83 0.72 10.60
CA LEU A 83 0.55 1.59 9.48
C LEU A 83 -0.87 2.14 9.65
N PHE A 84 -0.97 3.47 9.71
CA PHE A 84 -2.22 4.20 9.93
C PHE A 84 -2.35 5.31 8.89
N SER A 85 -2.86 4.98 7.72
CA SER A 85 -2.90 5.86 6.54
C SER A 85 -4.32 6.00 6.00
N ALA A 86 -4.58 7.09 5.27
CA ALA A 86 -5.87 7.31 4.64
C ALA A 86 -6.14 6.24 3.56
N GLU A 87 -5.09 5.80 2.87
CA GLU A 87 -5.16 4.80 1.83
C GLU A 87 -3.91 3.92 1.88
N LEU A 88 -4.08 2.61 1.72
CA LEU A 88 -3.00 1.65 1.57
C LEU A 88 -3.26 0.81 0.32
N GLY A 89 -2.29 0.76 -0.58
CA GLY A 89 -2.40 -0.05 -1.80
C GLY A 89 -2.46 -1.54 -1.50
N GLU A 90 -3.27 -2.29 -2.24
CA GLU A 90 -3.42 -3.74 -2.06
C GLU A 90 -2.08 -4.52 -2.07
N PRO A 91 -1.11 -4.23 -2.98
CA PRO A 91 0.19 -4.90 -2.95
C PRO A 91 0.96 -4.67 -1.64
N LEU A 92 0.90 -3.46 -1.08
CA LEU A 92 1.51 -3.11 0.20
C LEU A 92 0.83 -3.87 1.35
N ILE A 93 -0.51 -3.89 1.37
CA ILE A 93 -1.30 -4.62 2.37
C ILE A 93 -0.93 -6.10 2.35
N ARG A 94 -0.97 -6.76 1.18
CA ARG A 94 -0.62 -8.19 1.05
C ARG A 94 0.83 -8.49 1.43
N ARG A 95 1.75 -7.58 1.12
CA ARG A 95 3.17 -7.76 1.45
C ARG A 95 3.44 -7.63 2.93
N LEU A 96 2.78 -6.69 3.64
CA LEU A 96 3.02 -6.45 5.05
C LEU A 96 2.14 -7.30 5.98
N SER A 97 0.97 -7.78 5.51
CA SER A 97 0.08 -8.61 6.34
C SER A 97 0.67 -9.95 6.78
N ILE A 98 1.70 -10.44 6.08
CA ILE A 98 2.43 -11.66 6.43
C ILE A 98 3.59 -11.43 7.41
N GLU A 99 3.93 -10.17 7.68
CA GLU A 99 5.02 -9.79 8.56
C GLU A 99 4.49 -9.57 9.99
N PRO A 100 4.93 -10.34 10.99
CA PRO A 100 4.33 -10.31 12.33
C PRO A 100 4.53 -9.00 13.10
N ALA A 101 5.49 -8.17 12.68
CA ALA A 101 5.77 -6.89 13.29
C ALA A 101 4.84 -5.75 12.80
N PHE A 102 3.92 -6.04 11.86
CA PHE A 102 3.10 -5.00 11.23
C PHE A 102 1.61 -5.18 11.53
N SER A 103 1.00 -4.11 12.01
CA SER A 103 -0.45 -3.92 12.07
C SER A 103 -0.87 -2.92 10.99
N LEU A 104 -2.03 -3.13 10.37
CA LEU A 104 -2.51 -2.33 9.25
C LEU A 104 -3.88 -1.75 9.56
N LEU A 105 -3.99 -0.42 9.57
CA LEU A 105 -5.23 0.32 9.81
C LEU A 105 -5.40 1.44 8.80
N LEU A 106 -6.64 1.76 8.51
CA LEU A 106 -7.00 2.96 7.77
C LEU A 106 -7.40 4.08 8.72
N LYS A 107 -7.23 5.35 8.32
CA LYS A 107 -7.60 6.52 9.16
C LYS A 107 -9.10 6.61 9.46
N GLU A 108 -9.93 5.87 8.73
CA GLU A 108 -11.37 5.68 8.99
C GLU A 108 -11.68 4.59 10.02
N SER A 109 -10.66 3.88 10.53
CA SER A 109 -10.85 2.86 11.57
C SER A 109 -11.44 3.45 12.83
N SER A 110 -12.30 2.68 13.49
CA SER A 110 -12.95 3.08 14.74
C SER A 110 -11.93 3.23 15.89
N ALA A 111 -12.32 3.98 16.93
CA ALA A 111 -11.50 4.11 18.13
C ALA A 111 -11.21 2.76 18.80
N GLU A 112 -12.15 1.82 18.72
CA GLU A 112 -12.03 0.46 19.23
C GLU A 112 -10.96 -0.33 18.47
N GLU A 113 -10.94 -0.25 17.14
CA GLU A 113 -9.91 -0.89 16.31
C GLU A 113 -8.53 -0.30 16.57
N ILE A 114 -8.42 1.03 16.73
CA ILE A 114 -7.14 1.68 17.08
C ILE A 114 -6.66 1.19 18.45
N ARG A 115 -7.53 1.12 19.47
CA ARG A 115 -7.15 0.59 20.79
C ARG A 115 -6.72 -0.88 20.72
N ALA A 116 -7.45 -1.70 19.95
CA ALA A 116 -7.10 -3.10 19.75
C ALA A 116 -5.73 -3.25 19.08
N ALA A 117 -5.43 -2.43 18.07
CA ALA A 117 -4.12 -2.40 17.41
C ALA A 117 -2.98 -1.99 18.36
N LEU A 118 -3.20 -0.97 19.20
CA LEU A 118 -2.22 -0.56 20.22
C LEU A 118 -1.91 -1.69 21.21
N ALA A 119 -2.96 -2.37 21.71
CA ALA A 119 -2.81 -3.50 22.63
C ALA A 119 -2.11 -4.70 21.98
N ALA A 120 -2.47 -5.01 20.73
CA ALA A 120 -1.84 -6.07 19.95
C ALA A 120 -0.35 -5.78 19.72
N ALA A 121 -0.03 -4.56 19.29
CA ALA A 121 1.34 -4.12 19.04
C ALA A 121 2.24 -4.26 20.28
N LEU A 122 1.76 -3.83 21.46
CA LEU A 122 2.50 -3.99 22.71
C LEU A 122 2.65 -5.47 23.14
N SER A 123 1.78 -6.35 22.66
CA SER A 123 1.86 -7.79 22.86
C SER A 123 2.69 -8.50 21.78
N GLY A 124 3.29 -7.75 20.84
CA GLY A 124 4.05 -8.30 19.72
C GLY A 124 3.20 -9.07 18.70
N LYS A 125 1.91 -8.76 18.60
CA LYS A 125 0.97 -9.41 17.67
C LYS A 125 0.50 -8.44 16.60
N PRO A 126 0.35 -8.89 15.34
CA PRO A 126 -0.25 -8.06 14.29
C PRO A 126 -1.76 -7.88 14.55
N PHE A 127 -2.28 -6.77 14.06
CA PHE A 127 -3.71 -6.48 14.02
C PHE A 127 -4.06 -5.82 12.69
N HIS A 128 -5.16 -6.20 12.09
CA HIS A 128 -5.67 -5.59 10.86
C HIS A 128 -7.10 -5.11 11.10
N CYS A 129 -7.44 -3.88 10.68
CA CYS A 129 -8.80 -3.39 10.78
C CYS A 129 -9.74 -4.18 9.86
N HIS A 130 -11.04 -4.14 10.13
CA HIS A 130 -12.05 -4.90 9.40
C HIS A 130 -11.99 -4.69 7.88
N ALA A 131 -11.77 -3.46 7.43
CA ALA A 131 -11.65 -3.16 6.00
C ALA A 131 -10.47 -3.91 5.34
N ILE A 132 -9.33 -3.98 6.02
CA ILE A 132 -8.14 -4.70 5.55
C ILE A 132 -8.34 -6.21 5.65
N GLU A 133 -8.94 -6.71 6.73
CA GLU A 133 -9.27 -8.14 6.84
C GLU A 133 -10.24 -8.58 5.75
N SER A 134 -11.24 -7.78 5.44
CA SER A 134 -12.16 -8.03 4.34
C SER A 134 -11.45 -8.09 2.99
N LEU A 135 -10.49 -7.20 2.74
CA LEU A 135 -9.66 -7.20 1.53
C LEU A 135 -8.77 -8.44 1.46
N LEU A 136 -8.17 -8.85 2.57
CA LEU A 136 -7.30 -10.03 2.64
C LEU A 136 -8.11 -11.33 2.52
N SER A 137 -9.30 -11.38 3.11
CA SER A 137 -10.24 -12.52 3.06
C SER A 137 -10.94 -12.63 1.70
N CYS A 138 -11.19 -11.51 1.04
CA CYS A 138 -11.38 -11.54 -0.38
C CYS A 138 -10.09 -12.13 -0.96
N HIS A 139 -10.05 -13.47 -1.05
CA HIS A 139 -9.22 -14.06 -2.08
C HIS A 139 -9.57 -13.23 -3.31
N PRO A 140 -8.62 -12.62 -4.02
CA PRO A 140 -8.86 -12.46 -5.42
C PRO A 140 -9.15 -13.91 -5.78
N GLN A 141 -10.41 -14.27 -6.05
CA GLN A 141 -10.63 -15.31 -7.05
C GLN A 141 -9.57 -14.95 -8.06
N PRO A 142 -8.56 -15.81 -8.40
CA PRO A 142 -7.71 -15.49 -9.52
C PRO A 142 -8.77 -15.11 -10.53
N LYS A 143 -8.95 -13.76 -10.79
CA LYS A 143 -9.70 -13.32 -11.95
C LYS A 143 -9.00 -14.15 -12.95
N GLU A 144 -9.62 -15.28 -13.41
CA GLU A 144 -9.04 -16.23 -14.33
C GLU A 144 -8.18 -15.39 -15.20
N GLU A 145 -6.83 -15.56 -15.13
CA GLU A 145 -5.92 -14.61 -15.76
C GLU A 145 -6.54 -14.44 -17.11
N VAL A 146 -7.15 -13.25 -17.35
CA VAL A 146 -8.07 -13.10 -18.48
C VAL A 146 -7.19 -13.53 -19.60
N ALA A 147 -7.43 -14.76 -20.13
CA ALA A 147 -6.48 -15.46 -20.96
C ALA A 147 -6.38 -14.67 -22.27
N LEU A 148 -5.62 -13.55 -22.18
CA LEU A 148 -5.32 -12.72 -23.31
C LEU A 148 -4.49 -13.54 -24.25
N THR A 149 -4.96 -13.66 -25.48
CA THR A 149 -4.15 -14.24 -26.55
C THR A 149 -2.83 -13.46 -26.67
N PRO A 150 -1.76 -14.05 -27.18
CA PRO A 150 -0.49 -13.34 -27.42
C PRO A 150 -0.68 -12.01 -28.15
N THR A 151 -1.59 -11.98 -29.13
CA THR A 151 -1.94 -10.78 -29.90
C THR A 151 -2.64 -9.72 -29.03
N GLU A 152 -3.60 -10.10 -28.19
CA GLU A 152 -4.29 -9.17 -27.30
C GLU A 152 -3.34 -8.59 -26.24
N ARG A 153 -2.43 -9.41 -25.71
CA ARG A 153 -1.41 -8.96 -24.75
C ARG A 153 -0.46 -7.93 -25.37
N GLU A 154 -0.02 -8.16 -26.60
CA GLU A 154 0.84 -7.22 -27.30
C GLU A 154 0.11 -5.93 -27.68
N VAL A 155 -1.15 -6.01 -28.14
CA VAL A 155 -1.98 -4.83 -28.39
C VAL A 155 -2.20 -4.03 -27.11
N LEU A 156 -2.45 -4.67 -25.97
CA LEU A 156 -2.58 -4.01 -24.66
C LEU A 156 -1.29 -3.27 -24.31
N ARG A 157 -0.13 -3.90 -24.46
CA ARG A 157 1.17 -3.28 -24.19
C ARG A 157 1.40 -2.03 -25.03
N LEU A 158 1.12 -2.12 -26.33
CA LEU A 158 1.27 -0.99 -27.24
C LEU A 158 0.29 0.17 -26.95
N ILE A 159 -0.95 -0.14 -26.57
CA ILE A 159 -1.92 0.86 -26.11
C ILE A 159 -1.41 1.55 -24.84
N ALA A 160 -0.94 0.78 -23.88
CA ALA A 160 -0.45 1.27 -22.60
C ALA A 160 0.84 2.09 -22.76
N SER A 161 1.67 1.83 -23.78
CA SER A 161 2.82 2.65 -24.18
C SER A 161 2.42 3.88 -25.03
N GLY A 162 1.13 4.25 -25.08
CA GLY A 162 0.66 5.45 -25.74
C GLY A 162 0.53 5.41 -27.29
N LYS A 163 0.70 4.23 -27.89
CA LYS A 163 0.59 4.10 -29.35
C LYS A 163 -0.86 4.21 -29.82
N SER A 164 -1.07 4.98 -30.88
CA SER A 164 -2.36 5.08 -31.56
C SER A 164 -2.70 3.79 -32.33
N VAL A 165 -3.98 3.57 -32.60
CA VAL A 165 -4.46 2.41 -33.37
C VAL A 165 -3.78 2.31 -34.75
N LYS A 166 -3.48 3.46 -35.40
CA LYS A 166 -2.78 3.52 -36.68
C LYS A 166 -1.33 3.05 -36.57
N GLU A 167 -0.62 3.51 -35.54
CA GLU A 167 0.76 3.10 -35.29
C GLU A 167 0.83 1.59 -34.94
N ILE A 168 -0.11 1.10 -34.14
CA ILE A 168 -0.20 -0.35 -33.82
C ILE A 168 -0.44 -1.17 -35.09
N ALA A 169 -1.33 -0.70 -35.96
CA ALA A 169 -1.60 -1.38 -37.25
C ALA A 169 -0.35 -1.45 -38.14
N ALA A 170 0.40 -0.34 -38.22
CA ALA A 170 1.66 -0.28 -38.96
C ALA A 170 2.73 -1.20 -38.35
N LEU A 171 2.93 -1.17 -37.00
CA LEU A 171 3.91 -2.01 -36.31
C LEU A 171 3.63 -3.51 -36.47
N ARG A 172 2.35 -3.88 -36.58
CA ARG A 172 1.93 -5.29 -36.66
C ARG A 172 1.65 -5.74 -38.10
N ASN A 173 1.91 -4.92 -39.11
CA ASN A 173 1.53 -5.21 -40.52
C ASN A 173 0.07 -5.67 -40.65
N SER A 174 -0.83 -5.04 -39.92
CA SER A 174 -2.25 -5.36 -39.83
C SER A 174 -3.12 -4.20 -40.31
N SER A 175 -4.40 -4.49 -40.64
CA SER A 175 -5.32 -3.39 -40.95
C SER A 175 -5.73 -2.64 -39.66
N VAL A 176 -6.04 -1.34 -39.80
CA VAL A 176 -6.60 -0.52 -38.69
C VAL A 176 -7.88 -1.16 -38.13
N HIS A 177 -8.70 -1.73 -39.01
CA HIS A 177 -9.94 -2.42 -38.62
C HIS A 177 -9.68 -3.67 -37.77
N THR A 178 -8.63 -4.43 -38.07
CA THR A 178 -8.20 -5.61 -37.29
C THR A 178 -7.79 -5.18 -35.89
N ILE A 179 -7.02 -4.09 -35.75
CA ILE A 179 -6.60 -3.59 -34.43
C ILE A 179 -7.77 -3.05 -33.61
N ILE A 180 -8.74 -2.37 -34.25
CA ILE A 180 -9.98 -1.93 -33.58
C ILE A 180 -10.74 -3.13 -33.02
N THR A 181 -10.84 -4.21 -33.78
CA THR A 181 -11.51 -5.44 -33.32
C THR A 181 -10.77 -6.09 -32.15
N HIS A 182 -9.44 -6.18 -32.20
CA HIS A 182 -8.63 -6.68 -31.08
C HIS A 182 -8.80 -5.79 -29.84
N LYS A 183 -8.75 -4.48 -29.99
CA LYS A 183 -8.99 -3.52 -28.89
C LYS A 183 -10.37 -3.71 -28.25
N LYS A 184 -11.43 -3.83 -29.07
CA LYS A 184 -12.80 -4.05 -28.59
C LYS A 184 -12.92 -5.36 -27.80
N ASN A 185 -12.38 -6.44 -28.32
CA ASN A 185 -12.40 -7.74 -27.65
C ASN A 185 -11.57 -7.73 -26.37
N LEU A 186 -10.40 -7.10 -26.39
CA LEU A 186 -9.53 -6.89 -25.24
C LEU A 186 -10.26 -6.12 -24.15
N PHE A 187 -10.87 -4.97 -24.46
CA PHE A 187 -11.58 -4.13 -23.49
C PHE A 187 -12.76 -4.88 -22.87
N ARG A 188 -13.51 -5.65 -23.66
CA ARG A 188 -14.59 -6.51 -23.15
C ARG A 188 -14.08 -7.60 -22.23
N LYS A 189 -12.96 -8.27 -22.58
CA LYS A 189 -12.36 -9.31 -21.73
C LYS A 189 -11.82 -8.76 -20.42
N LEU A 190 -11.23 -7.57 -20.45
CA LEU A 190 -10.68 -6.89 -19.26
C LEU A 190 -11.75 -6.15 -18.45
N GLU A 191 -12.99 -6.07 -18.97
CA GLU A 191 -14.09 -5.29 -18.37
C GLU A 191 -13.74 -3.81 -18.18
N VAL A 192 -12.93 -3.24 -19.10
CA VAL A 192 -12.51 -1.84 -19.06
C VAL A 192 -13.21 -1.03 -20.16
N ASN A 193 -13.48 0.26 -19.87
CA ASN A 193 -14.25 1.13 -20.77
C ASN A 193 -13.39 2.15 -21.51
N ASN A 194 -12.17 2.40 -21.06
CA ASN A 194 -11.30 3.41 -21.65
C ASN A 194 -9.81 3.00 -21.61
N ILE A 195 -8.98 3.77 -22.31
CA ILE A 195 -7.53 3.52 -22.43
C ILE A 195 -6.85 3.63 -21.04
N TYR A 196 -7.29 4.57 -20.20
CA TYR A 196 -6.72 4.77 -18.87
C TYR A 196 -6.87 3.52 -18.00
N GLU A 197 -8.07 2.92 -17.96
CA GLU A 197 -8.32 1.69 -17.23
C GLU A 197 -7.50 0.51 -17.81
N ALA A 198 -7.38 0.42 -19.13
CA ALA A 198 -6.57 -0.60 -19.79
C ALA A 198 -5.07 -0.44 -19.44
N THR A 199 -4.57 0.80 -19.39
CA THR A 199 -3.19 1.11 -18.99
C THR A 199 -2.95 0.77 -17.51
N LYS A 200 -3.89 1.12 -16.63
CA LYS A 200 -3.83 0.76 -15.20
C LYS A 200 -3.79 -0.76 -15.01
N TYR A 201 -4.55 -1.51 -15.82
CA TYR A 201 -4.48 -2.98 -15.82
C TYR A 201 -3.09 -3.48 -16.25
N ALA A 202 -2.55 -2.95 -17.37
CA ALA A 202 -1.24 -3.36 -17.89
C ALA A 202 -0.10 -3.09 -16.88
N LEU A 203 -0.14 -1.97 -16.16
CA LEU A 203 0.79 -1.65 -15.07
C LEU A 203 0.66 -2.64 -13.92
N LYS A 204 -0.57 -2.91 -13.44
CA LYS A 204 -0.82 -3.88 -12.37
C LYS A 204 -0.40 -5.30 -12.73
N ALA A 205 -0.52 -5.68 -14.02
CA ALA A 205 -0.12 -6.97 -14.53
C ALA A 205 1.39 -7.08 -14.86
N GLY A 206 2.18 -6.01 -14.58
CA GLY A 206 3.61 -5.98 -14.86
C GLY A 206 3.97 -6.07 -16.37
N MET A 207 3.03 -5.67 -17.24
CA MET A 207 3.23 -5.73 -18.70
C MET A 207 4.01 -4.52 -19.23
N ILE A 208 4.03 -3.43 -18.48
CA ILE A 208 4.81 -2.20 -18.74
C ILE A 208 5.38 -1.67 -17.43
N GLU A 209 6.52 -1.00 -17.52
CA GLU A 209 7.14 -0.29 -16.39
C GLU A 209 6.69 1.17 -16.37
N LEU A 210 6.65 1.78 -15.17
CA LEU A 210 6.25 3.19 -14.99
C LEU A 210 7.12 4.17 -15.80
N VAL A 211 8.36 3.80 -16.10
CA VAL A 211 9.29 4.62 -16.89
C VAL A 211 8.87 4.74 -18.35
N GLU A 212 8.17 3.75 -18.91
CA GLU A 212 7.67 3.78 -20.30
C GLU A 212 6.43 4.69 -20.48
N TYR A 213 5.82 5.16 -19.39
CA TYR A 213 4.60 5.97 -19.42
C TYR A 213 4.86 7.48 -19.58
N TYR A 214 6.08 7.97 -19.29
CA TYR A 214 6.42 9.41 -19.27
C TYR A 214 7.29 9.87 -20.47
N ILE A 215 7.36 9.12 -21.57
CA ILE A 215 8.10 9.51 -22.78
C ILE A 215 7.14 9.91 -23.90
#